data_9338e073f65c80d0fc7cb5e2452e2b6b
#
_entry.id   9338e073f65c80d0fc7cb5e2452e2b6b
#
_cell.length_a   1.000
_cell.length_b   1.000
_cell.length_c   1.000
_cell.angle_alpha   90.00
_cell.angle_beta   90.00
_cell.angle_gamma   90.00
#
_symmetry.space_group_name_H-M   'P 1'
#
loop_
_entity.id
_entity.type
_entity.pdbx_description
1 polymer ?
#
loop_
_entity_poly.entity_id
_entity_poly.type
_entity_poly.pdbx_seq_one_letter_code
_entity_poly.pdbx_strand_id
1 'polypeptide(L)'
;MRRVAGRLVIGVASVLVAATPVLVTTAQAAPVEAVSTCVPPDNPAPRVLSFTATDVVPGSDSIRGYAEQRFTARADNPCGHVDCETGKTCTSLQVAGRRTAGSGAGCVFHTYDEPTPRPEADGTKTYEDVMPWTDNDANDDLDSPTLNNACAGAYDASVTLTNYYYDATTGKYTPASSGPFLQTRSFTVRRPSRLSVNASPEPVRVGRTVTVKGRLTRANWNAYGNPMQGYASQRVLIQRRTATGTYNTLKSVRTDRRGYLHTGIKALSGTRCYRWVFPENTTTEGRNSAGDCVRAR
;
A
#
# COMPACT_ATOMS: atom_id res chain seq x y z
N MET A 1 52.02 -41.29 -35.81
CA MET A 1 52.91 -42.37 -35.23
C MET A 1 53.54 -41.84 -33.98
N ARG A 2 53.18 -42.31 -32.82
CA ARG A 2 53.99 -42.62 -31.60
C ARG A 2 53.00 -42.95 -30.46
N ARG A 3 53.00 -44.21 -30.11
CA ARG A 3 52.35 -44.76 -28.92
C ARG A 3 53.22 -44.45 -27.72
N VAL A 4 52.62 -44.02 -26.60
CA VAL A 4 53.28 -44.10 -25.29
C VAL A 4 52.31 -44.77 -24.32
N ALA A 5 52.79 -45.89 -23.81
CA ALA A 5 52.15 -46.71 -22.80
C ALA A 5 52.23 -46.04 -21.44
N GLY A 6 51.15 -45.97 -20.68
CA GLY A 6 51.11 -45.52 -19.30
C GLY A 6 50.61 -46.60 -18.37
N ARG A 7 51.39 -46.89 -17.34
CA ARG A 7 51.28 -47.95 -16.34
C ARG A 7 49.99 -47.88 -15.51
N LEU A 8 49.33 -49.00 -15.34
CA LEU A 8 48.26 -49.25 -14.39
C LEU A 8 48.85 -49.43 -12.97
N VAL A 9 48.49 -48.55 -12.04
CA VAL A 9 48.78 -48.73 -10.61
C VAL A 9 47.47 -49.11 -9.92
N ILE A 10 47.44 -50.38 -9.44
CA ILE A 10 46.30 -50.89 -8.65
C ILE A 10 46.56 -50.46 -7.19
N GLY A 11 45.83 -49.49 -6.73
CA GLY A 11 45.80 -49.09 -5.30
C GLY A 11 44.63 -49.83 -4.62
N VAL A 12 44.98 -50.67 -3.66
CA VAL A 12 44.03 -51.36 -2.77
C VAL A 12 43.54 -50.29 -1.76
N ALA A 13 42.26 -49.84 -1.90
CA ALA A 13 41.65 -48.94 -0.92
C ALA A 13 40.92 -49.80 0.14
N SER A 14 41.41 -49.75 1.35
CA SER A 14 40.77 -50.29 2.54
C SER A 14 39.52 -49.48 2.86
N VAL A 15 38.34 -50.09 2.78
CA VAL A 15 37.07 -49.47 3.16
C VAL A 15 36.92 -49.54 4.68
N LEU A 16 37.16 -48.46 5.36
CA LEU A 16 36.76 -48.26 6.75
C LEU A 16 35.24 -48.01 6.78
N VAL A 17 34.47 -48.99 7.22
CA VAL A 17 33.05 -48.82 7.50
C VAL A 17 32.92 -48.04 8.83
N ALA A 18 32.70 -46.75 8.75
CA ALA A 18 32.36 -45.94 9.91
C ALA A 18 30.87 -46.17 10.22
N ALA A 19 30.57 -46.81 11.34
CA ALA A 19 29.20 -46.91 11.85
C ALA A 19 28.74 -45.53 12.30
N THR A 20 27.87 -44.90 11.53
CA THR A 20 27.16 -43.67 11.94
C THR A 20 26.13 -44.01 13.01
N PRO A 21 26.15 -43.33 14.17
CA PRO A 21 25.07 -43.48 15.14
C PRO A 21 23.77 -42.98 14.52
N VAL A 22 22.77 -43.83 14.46
CA VAL A 22 21.39 -43.44 14.12
C VAL A 22 20.89 -42.59 15.29
N LEU A 23 20.89 -41.28 15.11
CA LEU A 23 20.14 -40.38 15.98
C LEU A 23 18.64 -40.67 15.81
N VAL A 24 18.08 -41.45 16.73
CA VAL A 24 16.63 -41.54 16.86
C VAL A 24 16.16 -40.18 17.39
N THR A 25 15.82 -39.29 16.45
CA THR A 25 15.01 -38.11 16.81
C THR A 25 13.65 -38.62 17.25
N THR A 26 13.42 -38.68 18.54
CA THR A 26 12.06 -38.76 19.08
C THR A 26 11.31 -37.55 18.51
N ALA A 27 10.41 -37.80 17.57
CA ALA A 27 9.46 -36.79 17.15
C ALA A 27 8.73 -36.33 18.43
N GLN A 28 9.06 -35.13 18.90
CA GLN A 28 8.35 -34.48 19.96
C GLN A 28 6.95 -34.24 19.39
N ALA A 29 5.96 -34.98 19.91
CA ALA A 29 4.57 -34.75 19.54
C ALA A 29 4.32 -33.25 19.69
N ALA A 30 3.87 -32.62 18.61
CA ALA A 30 3.41 -31.24 18.69
C ALA A 30 2.49 -31.14 19.89
N PRO A 31 2.60 -30.12 20.74
CA PRO A 31 1.70 -29.95 21.85
C PRO A 31 0.29 -30.05 21.27
N VAL A 32 -0.48 -31.01 21.76
CA VAL A 32 -1.91 -31.07 21.49
C VAL A 32 -2.42 -29.72 22.00
N GLU A 33 -2.72 -28.82 21.07
CA GLU A 33 -3.42 -27.59 21.43
C GLU A 33 -4.59 -28.02 22.30
N ALA A 34 -4.56 -27.59 23.55
CA ALA A 34 -5.70 -27.77 24.42
C ALA A 34 -6.88 -27.20 23.65
N VAL A 35 -7.84 -28.02 23.25
CA VAL A 35 -9.06 -27.60 22.59
C VAL A 35 -9.70 -26.64 23.59
N SER A 36 -9.36 -25.36 23.41
CA SER A 36 -9.97 -24.27 24.17
C SER A 36 -11.46 -24.43 23.91
N THR A 37 -12.23 -24.53 24.98
CA THR A 37 -13.68 -24.58 24.90
C THR A 37 -14.18 -23.22 24.42
N CYS A 38 -14.08 -22.95 23.11
CA CYS A 38 -14.59 -21.73 22.49
C CYS A 38 -16.12 -21.75 22.38
N VAL A 39 -16.77 -22.44 23.27
CA VAL A 39 -18.21 -22.60 23.40
C VAL A 39 -18.70 -21.62 24.48
N PRO A 40 -19.78 -20.86 24.27
CA PRO A 40 -20.37 -20.04 25.33
C PRO A 40 -20.64 -20.86 26.60
N PRO A 41 -20.37 -20.32 27.81
CA PRO A 41 -19.92 -18.93 28.10
C PRO A 41 -18.43 -18.67 27.92
N ASP A 42 -17.62 -19.66 27.54
CA ASP A 42 -16.15 -19.58 27.50
C ASP A 42 -15.58 -19.09 26.17
N ASN A 43 -16.39 -18.48 25.28
CA ASN A 43 -15.91 -17.84 24.04
C ASN A 43 -15.42 -16.42 24.36
N PRO A 44 -14.11 -16.22 24.66
CA PRO A 44 -13.61 -14.91 24.99
C PRO A 44 -13.66 -14.00 23.76
N ALA A 45 -13.99 -12.73 23.98
CA ALA A 45 -13.90 -11.72 22.95
C ALA A 45 -12.44 -11.58 22.48
N PRO A 46 -12.19 -11.44 21.17
CA PRO A 46 -10.85 -11.16 20.65
C PRO A 46 -10.29 -9.88 21.27
N ARG A 47 -8.99 -9.85 21.57
CA ARG A 47 -8.31 -8.64 22.03
C ARG A 47 -7.40 -8.10 20.94
N VAL A 48 -7.81 -7.03 20.26
CA VAL A 48 -6.99 -6.36 19.25
C VAL A 48 -5.77 -5.73 19.93
N LEU A 49 -4.58 -6.04 19.43
CA LEU A 49 -3.29 -5.55 19.92
C LEU A 49 -2.75 -4.43 19.06
N SER A 50 -2.94 -4.50 17.74
CA SER A 50 -2.57 -3.47 16.80
C SER A 50 -3.46 -3.53 15.56
N PHE A 51 -3.55 -2.37 14.90
CA PHE A 51 -4.27 -2.22 13.63
C PHE A 51 -3.47 -1.29 12.73
N THR A 52 -3.32 -1.64 11.48
CA THR A 52 -2.66 -0.82 10.45
C THR A 52 -3.50 -0.75 9.20
N ALA A 53 -3.38 0.36 8.48
CA ALA A 53 -4.01 0.59 7.19
C ALA A 53 -3.01 1.26 6.25
N THR A 54 -2.96 0.83 4.99
CA THR A 54 -2.06 1.41 3.99
C THR A 54 -2.65 2.70 3.43
N ASP A 55 -1.78 3.64 3.02
CA ASP A 55 -2.20 4.78 2.20
C ASP A 55 -2.66 4.30 0.82
N VAL A 56 -3.64 4.98 0.24
CA VAL A 56 -4.18 4.61 -1.05
C VAL A 56 -4.24 5.79 -2.02
N VAL A 57 -3.92 5.49 -3.29
CA VAL A 57 -4.01 6.45 -4.40
C VAL A 57 -4.82 5.79 -5.52
N PRO A 58 -6.15 5.93 -5.53
CA PRO A 58 -6.99 5.41 -6.59
C PRO A 58 -6.56 5.94 -7.96
N GLY A 59 -6.30 5.02 -8.90
CA GLY A 59 -5.66 5.32 -10.19
C GLY A 59 -6.46 6.25 -11.08
N SER A 60 -5.75 7.00 -11.93
CA SER A 60 -6.33 7.87 -12.96
C SER A 60 -6.34 7.24 -14.35
N ASP A 61 -5.76 6.06 -14.51
CA ASP A 61 -5.45 5.46 -15.81
C ASP A 61 -6.46 4.41 -16.26
N SER A 62 -7.39 4.06 -15.39
CA SER A 62 -8.54 3.22 -15.72
C SER A 62 -9.81 4.05 -15.64
N ILE A 63 -10.77 3.77 -16.51
CA ILE A 63 -12.15 4.29 -16.43
C ILE A 63 -12.75 3.95 -15.06
N ARG A 64 -12.21 2.93 -14.39
CA ARG A 64 -12.54 2.49 -13.04
C ARG A 64 -11.32 2.75 -12.16
N GLY A 65 -11.27 3.90 -11.50
CA GLY A 65 -10.16 4.28 -10.61
C GLY A 65 -9.94 3.31 -9.46
N TYR A 66 -9.61 2.06 -9.77
CA TYR A 66 -9.44 0.99 -8.81
C TYR A 66 -8.14 1.12 -8.03
N ALA A 67 -8.22 1.06 -6.72
CA ALA A 67 -7.07 0.84 -5.84
C ALA A 67 -7.49 0.03 -4.63
N GLU A 68 -6.63 -0.83 -4.17
CA GLU A 68 -6.85 -1.65 -2.98
C GLU A 68 -6.35 -0.93 -1.73
N GLN A 69 -7.22 -0.81 -0.74
CA GLN A 69 -6.89 -0.46 0.63
C GLN A 69 -6.70 -1.75 1.42
N ARG A 70 -5.53 -1.91 2.02
CA ARG A 70 -5.27 -3.07 2.88
C ARG A 70 -5.34 -2.68 4.34
N PHE A 71 -6.09 -3.46 5.09
CA PHE A 71 -6.20 -3.39 6.54
C PHE A 71 -5.56 -4.62 7.16
N THR A 72 -4.86 -4.44 8.28
CA THR A 72 -4.22 -5.54 9.00
C THR A 72 -4.45 -5.35 10.50
N ALA A 73 -5.12 -6.30 11.12
CA ALA A 73 -5.31 -6.34 12.56
C ALA A 73 -4.53 -7.52 13.15
N ARG A 74 -3.81 -7.29 14.25
CA ARG A 74 -3.19 -8.34 15.05
C ARG A 74 -3.92 -8.45 16.37
N ALA A 75 -4.27 -9.66 16.76
CA ALA A 75 -5.06 -9.89 17.93
C ALA A 75 -4.63 -11.15 18.72
N ASP A 76 -4.83 -11.11 20.02
CA ASP A 76 -4.93 -12.29 20.86
C ASP A 76 -6.36 -12.83 20.72
N ASN A 77 -6.48 -13.95 20.03
CA ASN A 77 -7.77 -14.56 19.73
C ASN A 77 -7.64 -16.09 19.74
N PRO A 78 -7.73 -16.71 20.92
CA PRO A 78 -7.59 -18.16 21.06
C PRO A 78 -8.69 -18.92 20.31
N CYS A 79 -9.87 -18.32 20.16
CA CYS A 79 -11.03 -18.94 19.53
C CYS A 79 -11.24 -18.60 18.05
N GLY A 80 -10.35 -17.81 17.45
CA GLY A 80 -10.44 -17.46 16.02
C GLY A 80 -10.14 -18.66 15.15
N HIS A 81 -11.15 -19.20 14.47
CA HIS A 81 -11.05 -20.29 13.51
C HIS A 81 -11.46 -19.85 12.10
N VAL A 82 -11.02 -20.64 11.12
CA VAL A 82 -11.13 -20.36 9.68
C VAL A 82 -12.47 -20.80 9.09
N ASP A 83 -13.21 -21.67 9.78
CA ASP A 83 -14.28 -22.43 9.11
C ASP A 83 -15.63 -22.16 9.78
N CYS A 84 -16.35 -21.20 9.17
CA CYS A 84 -17.73 -20.87 9.56
C CYS A 84 -18.76 -21.93 9.09
N GLU A 85 -18.40 -22.77 8.13
CA GLU A 85 -19.34 -23.73 7.54
C GLU A 85 -19.50 -25.01 8.38
N THR A 86 -18.51 -25.37 9.17
CA THR A 86 -18.49 -26.62 9.93
C THR A 86 -19.06 -26.53 11.37
N GLY A 87 -19.75 -25.45 11.70
CA GLY A 87 -20.40 -25.30 13.01
C GLY A 87 -19.44 -25.00 14.15
N LYS A 88 -18.28 -24.44 13.84
CA LYS A 88 -17.27 -23.96 14.79
C LYS A 88 -17.30 -22.44 14.91
N THR A 89 -16.45 -21.91 15.76
CA THR A 89 -16.32 -20.46 15.93
C THR A 89 -15.61 -19.84 14.72
N CYS A 90 -16.25 -18.91 14.04
CA CYS A 90 -15.59 -18.09 13.02
C CYS A 90 -15.35 -16.66 13.51
N THR A 91 -14.41 -15.98 12.87
CA THR A 91 -14.08 -14.59 13.23
C THR A 91 -14.36 -13.68 12.05
N SER A 92 -15.21 -12.67 12.25
CA SER A 92 -15.35 -11.57 11.31
C SER A 92 -14.43 -10.41 11.68
N LEU A 93 -13.95 -9.72 10.65
CA LEU A 93 -13.22 -8.47 10.71
C LEU A 93 -14.11 -7.36 10.17
N GLN A 94 -14.42 -6.37 10.99
CA GLN A 94 -15.13 -5.17 10.57
C GLN A 94 -14.20 -3.97 10.68
N VAL A 95 -14.06 -3.21 9.61
CA VAL A 95 -13.35 -1.94 9.61
C VAL A 95 -14.32 -0.82 9.27
N ALA A 96 -14.38 0.17 10.14
CA ALA A 96 -15.15 1.38 9.91
C ALA A 96 -14.20 2.57 9.81
N GLY A 97 -14.34 3.38 8.78
CA GLY A 97 -13.49 4.54 8.58
C GLY A 97 -14.27 5.81 8.26
N ARG A 98 -13.74 6.94 8.74
CA ARG A 98 -14.28 8.27 8.47
C ARG A 98 -13.17 9.27 8.23
N ARG A 99 -13.43 10.23 7.38
CA ARG A 99 -12.50 11.33 7.13
C ARG A 99 -12.36 12.23 8.37
N THR A 100 -11.11 12.60 8.71
CA THR A 100 -10.79 13.37 9.93
C THR A 100 -11.08 14.87 9.84
N ALA A 101 -11.18 15.43 8.63
CA ALA A 101 -11.41 16.87 8.42
C ALA A 101 -12.25 17.14 7.18
N GLY A 102 -13.16 18.10 7.30
CA GLY A 102 -14.02 18.59 6.23
C GLY A 102 -15.43 17.95 6.23
N SER A 103 -16.37 18.61 5.54
CA SER A 103 -17.78 18.23 5.47
C SER A 103 -18.06 17.08 4.49
N GLY A 104 -17.20 16.09 4.43
CA GLY A 104 -17.37 14.93 3.54
C GLY A 104 -18.45 13.97 4.03
N ALA A 105 -19.69 14.43 4.10
CA ALA A 105 -20.83 13.53 4.19
C ALA A 105 -20.77 12.57 3.01
N GLY A 106 -20.67 11.26 3.26
CA GLY A 106 -20.57 10.23 2.23
C GLY A 106 -19.18 9.62 2.03
N CYS A 107 -18.15 10.08 2.76
CA CYS A 107 -16.83 9.43 2.73
C CYS A 107 -16.58 8.60 4.01
N VAL A 108 -17.59 7.93 4.48
CA VAL A 108 -17.53 6.87 5.48
C VAL A 108 -17.59 5.54 4.77
N PHE A 109 -16.90 4.54 5.29
CA PHE A 109 -16.99 3.18 4.79
C PHE A 109 -17.08 2.20 5.94
N HIS A 110 -17.65 1.05 5.64
CA HIS A 110 -17.62 -0.13 6.47
C HIS A 110 -17.19 -1.29 5.60
N THR A 111 -16.29 -2.13 6.11
CA THR A 111 -16.02 -3.43 5.52
C THR A 111 -16.47 -4.52 6.48
N TYR A 112 -16.86 -5.64 5.93
CA TYR A 112 -17.12 -6.86 6.66
C TYR A 112 -16.49 -8.01 5.89
N ASP A 113 -15.57 -8.71 6.51
CA ASP A 113 -14.93 -9.88 5.94
C ASP A 113 -14.78 -10.97 7.00
N GLU A 114 -14.65 -12.20 6.56
CA GLU A 114 -14.34 -13.38 7.38
C GLU A 114 -12.96 -13.91 6.99
N PRO A 115 -11.88 -13.14 7.27
CA PRO A 115 -10.55 -13.48 6.80
C PRO A 115 -10.02 -14.71 7.49
N THR A 116 -9.32 -15.55 6.73
CA THR A 116 -8.52 -16.63 7.30
C THR A 116 -7.40 -16.06 8.18
N PRO A 117 -7.41 -16.31 9.50
CA PRO A 117 -6.38 -15.81 10.38
C PRO A 117 -5.04 -16.47 10.10
N ARG A 118 -3.97 -15.65 10.04
CA ARG A 118 -2.59 -16.16 9.97
C ARG A 118 -2.01 -16.26 11.39
N PRO A 119 -1.62 -17.47 11.86
CA PRO A 119 -1.00 -17.63 13.17
C PRO A 119 0.40 -17.00 13.17
N GLU A 120 0.76 -16.38 14.30
CA GLU A 120 2.08 -15.82 14.56
C GLU A 120 2.85 -16.68 15.57
N ALA A 121 4.18 -16.55 15.56
CA ALA A 121 5.07 -17.37 16.41
C ALA A 121 4.84 -17.16 17.93
N ASP A 122 4.27 -16.04 18.32
CA ASP A 122 3.95 -15.70 19.73
C ASP A 122 2.52 -16.08 20.15
N GLY A 123 1.81 -16.85 19.33
CA GLY A 123 0.46 -17.31 19.61
C GLY A 123 -0.64 -16.32 19.25
N THR A 124 -0.30 -15.11 18.80
CA THR A 124 -1.29 -14.16 18.28
C THR A 124 -1.71 -14.51 16.87
N LYS A 125 -2.74 -13.87 16.35
CA LYS A 125 -3.24 -14.04 14.99
C LYS A 125 -3.29 -12.72 14.24
N THR A 126 -2.96 -12.75 12.96
CA THR A 126 -3.06 -11.62 12.03
C THR A 126 -4.24 -11.84 11.11
N TYR A 127 -5.09 -10.83 10.98
CA TYR A 127 -6.27 -10.76 10.13
C TYR A 127 -6.06 -9.67 9.09
N GLU A 128 -6.35 -9.98 7.83
CA GLU A 128 -6.21 -9.02 6.72
C GLU A 128 -7.53 -8.88 5.98
N ASP A 129 -7.84 -7.65 5.60
CA ASP A 129 -8.98 -7.30 4.75
C ASP A 129 -8.52 -6.35 3.64
N VAL A 130 -9.13 -6.43 2.48
CA VAL A 130 -8.81 -5.62 1.31
C VAL A 130 -10.07 -4.99 0.76
N MET A 131 -10.18 -3.68 0.93
CA MET A 131 -11.30 -2.89 0.42
C MET A 131 -10.93 -2.25 -0.93
N PRO A 132 -11.70 -2.45 -1.99
CA PRO A 132 -11.54 -1.72 -3.24
C PRO A 132 -12.05 -0.28 -3.11
N TRP A 133 -11.26 0.69 -3.57
CA TRP A 133 -11.71 2.05 -3.84
C TRP A 133 -12.07 2.16 -5.31
N THR A 134 -13.36 2.26 -5.62
CA THR A 134 -13.85 2.34 -7.00
C THR A 134 -14.39 3.72 -7.30
N ASP A 135 -14.36 4.11 -8.57
CA ASP A 135 -15.17 5.21 -9.05
C ASP A 135 -16.64 4.75 -9.19
N ASN A 136 -17.51 5.73 -9.30
CA ASN A 136 -18.97 5.68 -9.29
C ASN A 136 -19.55 4.73 -10.35
N ASP A 137 -19.18 3.45 -10.35
CA ASP A 137 -19.77 2.45 -11.24
C ASP A 137 -20.88 1.70 -10.49
N ALA A 138 -22.04 1.63 -11.14
CA ALA A 138 -23.33 1.18 -10.62
C ALA A 138 -23.44 -0.32 -10.23
N ASN A 139 -22.34 -0.96 -9.96
CA ASN A 139 -22.34 -2.26 -9.31
C ASN A 139 -22.26 -2.05 -7.80
N ASP A 140 -23.44 -1.88 -7.23
CA ASP A 140 -23.80 -1.81 -5.82
C ASP A 140 -23.07 -2.83 -4.92
N ASP A 141 -21.76 -2.69 -4.79
CA ASP A 141 -21.10 -3.21 -3.61
C ASP A 141 -21.25 -2.14 -2.53
N LEU A 142 -22.24 -2.32 -1.66
CA LEU A 142 -22.66 -1.37 -0.64
C LEU A 142 -21.56 -0.99 0.35
N ASP A 143 -20.42 -1.68 0.30
CA ASP A 143 -19.30 -1.53 1.22
C ASP A 143 -18.19 -0.61 0.72
N SER A 144 -18.18 -0.26 -0.57
CA SER A 144 -17.16 0.62 -1.16
C SER A 144 -17.64 2.08 -1.24
N PRO A 145 -16.88 3.04 -0.69
CA PRO A 145 -17.28 4.44 -0.77
C PRO A 145 -17.19 4.95 -2.20
N THR A 146 -18.23 5.58 -2.68
CA THR A 146 -18.21 6.33 -3.94
C THR A 146 -17.17 7.44 -3.90
N LEU A 147 -16.14 7.31 -4.71
CA LEU A 147 -15.07 8.30 -4.77
C LEU A 147 -15.60 9.64 -5.31
N ASN A 148 -15.35 10.70 -4.54
CA ASN A 148 -15.50 12.07 -4.96
C ASN A 148 -14.34 12.92 -4.44
N ASN A 149 -14.18 14.13 -4.94
CA ASN A 149 -13.05 15.01 -4.56
C ASN A 149 -12.99 15.30 -3.05
N ALA A 150 -14.13 15.26 -2.36
CA ALA A 150 -14.21 15.47 -0.93
C ALA A 150 -13.68 14.26 -0.14
N CYS A 151 -13.60 13.08 -0.73
CA CYS A 151 -13.07 11.89 -0.08
C CYS A 151 -11.53 11.87 0.00
N ALA A 152 -10.84 12.73 -0.75
CA ALA A 152 -9.39 12.82 -0.58
C ALA A 152 -9.02 13.46 0.76
N GLY A 153 -8.15 12.79 1.53
CA GLY A 153 -7.72 13.28 2.84
C GLY A 153 -7.25 12.18 3.79
N ALA A 154 -7.05 12.57 5.04
CA ALA A 154 -6.73 11.65 6.12
C ALA A 154 -8.00 11.03 6.71
N TYR A 155 -7.89 9.80 7.14
CA TYR A 155 -8.95 9.00 7.74
C TYR A 155 -8.55 8.50 9.12
N ASP A 156 -9.52 8.51 10.03
CA ASP A 156 -9.50 7.66 11.21
C ASP A 156 -10.25 6.38 10.88
N ALA A 157 -9.71 5.25 11.30
CA ALA A 157 -10.38 3.96 11.18
C ALA A 157 -10.43 3.25 12.53
N SER A 158 -11.45 2.43 12.70
CA SER A 158 -11.58 1.49 13.81
C SER A 158 -11.74 0.08 13.28
N VAL A 159 -11.24 -0.87 14.04
CA VAL A 159 -11.40 -2.29 13.73
C VAL A 159 -12.13 -2.98 14.88
N THR A 160 -13.02 -3.90 14.55
CA THR A 160 -13.69 -4.80 15.47
C THR A 160 -13.52 -6.22 14.96
N LEU A 161 -13.05 -7.10 15.82
CA LEU A 161 -13.05 -8.54 15.60
C LEU A 161 -14.20 -9.14 16.38
N THR A 162 -14.98 -10.02 15.75
CA THR A 162 -16.10 -10.70 16.38
C THR A 162 -15.98 -12.20 16.13
N ASN A 163 -15.90 -12.98 17.21
CA ASN A 163 -16.05 -14.42 17.15
C ASN A 163 -17.53 -14.78 17.17
N TYR A 164 -17.96 -15.58 16.22
CA TYR A 164 -19.31 -16.14 16.19
C TYR A 164 -19.26 -17.63 16.52
N TYR A 165 -19.94 -18.01 17.56
CA TYR A 165 -20.17 -19.43 17.88
C TYR A 165 -21.50 -19.87 17.28
N TYR A 166 -21.47 -20.91 16.46
CA TYR A 166 -22.67 -21.54 15.92
C TYR A 166 -23.12 -22.70 16.81
N ASP A 167 -24.28 -22.58 17.42
CA ASP A 167 -24.94 -23.66 18.17
C ASP A 167 -25.76 -24.51 17.21
N ALA A 168 -25.27 -25.70 16.89
CA ALA A 168 -25.94 -26.63 15.98
C ALA A 168 -27.29 -27.16 16.51
N THR A 169 -27.53 -27.09 17.83
CA THR A 169 -28.79 -27.54 18.46
C THR A 169 -29.88 -26.50 18.22
N THR A 170 -29.55 -25.22 18.36
CA THR A 170 -30.52 -24.12 18.25
C THR A 170 -30.50 -23.43 16.88
N GLY A 171 -29.48 -23.68 16.06
CA GLY A 171 -29.24 -23.01 14.78
C GLY A 171 -28.89 -21.52 14.92
N LYS A 172 -28.39 -21.08 16.08
CA LYS A 172 -28.11 -19.67 16.36
C LYS A 172 -26.63 -19.38 16.49
N TYR A 173 -26.26 -18.16 16.08
CA TYR A 173 -24.94 -17.61 16.32
C TYR A 173 -24.91 -16.77 17.58
N THR A 174 -23.88 -16.97 18.40
CA THR A 174 -23.61 -16.16 19.59
C THR A 174 -22.33 -15.37 19.36
N PRO A 175 -22.39 -14.03 19.29
CA PRO A 175 -21.20 -13.20 19.05
C PRO A 175 -20.44 -12.90 20.34
N ALA A 176 -19.11 -12.78 20.22
CA ALA A 176 -18.20 -12.23 21.22
C ALA A 176 -17.27 -11.23 20.56
N SER A 177 -17.52 -9.93 20.73
CA SER A 177 -16.83 -8.86 20.02
C SER A 177 -15.71 -8.24 20.85
N SER A 178 -14.61 -7.85 20.20
CA SER A 178 -13.49 -7.13 20.80
C SER A 178 -13.84 -5.73 21.31
N GLY A 179 -14.97 -5.18 20.85
CA GLY A 179 -15.19 -3.75 20.89
C GLY A 179 -14.31 -3.01 19.86
N PRO A 180 -14.62 -1.77 19.54
CA PRO A 180 -13.87 -1.01 18.55
C PRO A 180 -12.48 -0.65 19.07
N PHE A 181 -11.44 -0.99 18.28
CA PHE A 181 -10.08 -0.50 18.46
C PHE A 181 -9.88 0.69 17.53
N LEU A 182 -9.80 1.90 18.10
CA LEU A 182 -9.69 3.13 17.32
C LEU A 182 -8.23 3.48 17.05
N GLN A 183 -7.91 3.77 15.80
CA GLN A 183 -6.63 4.33 15.41
C GLN A 183 -6.82 5.66 14.66
N THR A 184 -6.30 6.73 15.23
CA THR A 184 -6.37 8.07 14.62
C THR A 184 -5.33 8.22 13.52
N ARG A 185 -5.75 8.77 12.37
CA ARG A 185 -4.92 8.98 11.18
C ARG A 185 -4.30 7.68 10.64
N SER A 186 -5.11 6.66 10.56
CA SER A 186 -4.68 5.33 10.12
C SER A 186 -4.10 5.34 8.71
N PHE A 187 -4.67 6.17 7.81
CA PHE A 187 -4.25 6.23 6.42
C PHE A 187 -4.72 7.53 5.72
N THR A 188 -4.25 7.71 4.48
CA THR A 188 -4.69 8.79 3.61
C THR A 188 -5.18 8.26 2.27
N VAL A 189 -6.24 8.88 1.75
CA VAL A 189 -6.73 8.68 0.39
C VAL A 189 -6.31 9.88 -0.43
N ARG A 190 -5.45 9.68 -1.45
CA ARG A 190 -4.88 10.76 -2.25
C ARG A 190 -5.31 10.66 -3.71
N ARG A 191 -5.59 11.80 -4.31
CA ARG A 191 -5.84 11.92 -5.75
C ARG A 191 -4.54 11.80 -6.51
N PRO A 192 -4.44 10.99 -7.57
CA PRO A 192 -3.24 10.89 -8.37
C PRO A 192 -2.95 12.22 -9.09
N SER A 193 -1.67 12.49 -9.31
CA SER A 193 -1.20 13.70 -9.98
C SER A 193 -0.32 13.38 -11.18
N ARG A 194 -0.26 14.31 -12.15
CA ARG A 194 0.67 14.27 -13.29
C ARG A 194 1.42 15.59 -13.37
N LEU A 195 2.69 15.52 -13.74
CA LEU A 195 3.57 16.67 -13.79
C LEU A 195 4.46 16.58 -15.04
N SER A 196 4.33 17.56 -15.93
CA SER A 196 5.16 17.66 -17.14
C SER A 196 6.29 18.65 -16.98
N VAL A 197 7.31 18.57 -17.85
CA VAL A 197 8.41 19.51 -17.97
C VAL A 197 8.76 19.76 -19.44
N ASN A 198 9.15 21.00 -19.75
CA ASN A 198 9.77 21.38 -21.01
C ASN A 198 10.74 22.53 -20.73
N ALA A 199 12.00 22.38 -21.13
CA ALA A 199 13.06 23.36 -20.96
C ALA A 199 13.56 23.83 -22.35
N SER A 200 13.49 25.12 -22.61
CA SER A 200 13.83 25.68 -23.92
C SER A 200 14.48 27.07 -23.79
N PRO A 201 15.20 27.56 -24.81
CA PRO A 201 15.55 26.93 -26.10
C PRO A 201 16.66 25.88 -25.96
N GLU A 202 16.76 25.00 -26.97
CA GLU A 202 17.82 24.01 -27.05
C GLU A 202 18.38 23.98 -28.48
N PRO A 203 19.71 24.21 -28.67
CA PRO A 203 20.70 24.61 -27.68
C PRO A 203 20.55 26.07 -27.24
N VAL A 204 21.23 26.43 -26.12
CA VAL A 204 21.23 27.80 -25.59
C VAL A 204 22.67 28.30 -25.42
N ARG A 205 22.87 29.63 -25.51
CA ARG A 205 24.18 30.25 -25.15
C ARG A 205 24.35 30.33 -23.64
N VAL A 206 25.54 30.05 -23.12
CA VAL A 206 25.89 30.22 -21.70
C VAL A 206 25.49 31.64 -21.23
N GLY A 207 24.94 31.71 -20.03
CA GLY A 207 24.45 32.98 -19.43
C GLY A 207 23.08 33.43 -19.94
N ARG A 208 22.55 32.91 -21.05
CA ARG A 208 21.19 33.18 -21.49
C ARG A 208 20.17 32.45 -20.64
N THR A 209 18.92 32.84 -20.75
CA THR A 209 17.83 32.24 -19.98
C THR A 209 17.32 30.98 -20.67
N VAL A 210 17.30 29.87 -19.92
CA VAL A 210 16.49 28.67 -20.19
C VAL A 210 15.14 28.89 -19.54
N THR A 211 14.07 28.81 -20.30
CA THR A 211 12.70 28.81 -19.79
C THR A 211 12.27 27.39 -19.50
N VAL A 212 11.95 27.10 -18.25
CA VAL A 212 11.40 25.79 -17.88
C VAL A 212 9.91 25.93 -17.64
N LYS A 213 9.13 25.25 -18.47
CA LYS A 213 7.67 25.18 -18.39
C LYS A 213 7.23 23.82 -17.84
N GLY A 214 6.00 23.74 -17.38
CA GLY A 214 5.38 22.49 -16.94
C GLY A 214 3.89 22.66 -16.69
N ARG A 215 3.25 21.57 -16.38
CA ARG A 215 1.85 21.58 -15.93
C ARG A 215 1.65 20.52 -14.87
N LEU A 216 1.10 20.91 -13.74
CA LEU A 216 0.63 20.02 -12.69
C LEU A 216 -0.88 19.84 -12.85
N THR A 217 -1.30 18.59 -12.91
CA THR A 217 -2.71 18.20 -12.94
C THR A 217 -2.97 17.16 -11.87
N ARG A 218 -4.22 17.01 -11.44
CA ARG A 218 -4.67 15.94 -10.56
C ARG A 218 -6.02 15.39 -11.03
N ALA A 219 -6.34 14.15 -10.68
CA ALA A 219 -7.63 13.54 -11.01
C ALA A 219 -8.80 14.33 -10.41
N ASN A 220 -9.89 14.43 -11.16
CA ASN A 220 -11.16 14.99 -10.70
C ASN A 220 -12.18 13.88 -10.53
N TRP A 221 -12.33 13.38 -9.32
CA TRP A 221 -13.26 12.28 -9.00
C TRP A 221 -14.75 12.67 -9.02
N ASN A 222 -15.07 13.97 -9.19
CA ASN A 222 -16.44 14.42 -9.38
C ASN A 222 -16.90 14.33 -10.86
N ALA A 223 -16.04 13.93 -11.76
CA ALA A 223 -16.34 13.85 -13.18
C ALA A 223 -16.09 12.43 -13.69
N TYR A 224 -16.99 11.96 -14.55
CA TYR A 224 -16.90 10.63 -15.16
C TYR A 224 -15.54 10.42 -15.82
N GLY A 225 -14.95 9.24 -15.60
CA GLY A 225 -13.62 8.88 -16.10
C GLY A 225 -12.46 9.59 -15.39
N ASN A 226 -12.70 10.24 -14.26
CA ASN A 226 -11.67 10.87 -13.41
C ASN A 226 -10.64 11.72 -14.18
N PRO A 227 -11.08 12.69 -15.05
CA PRO A 227 -10.18 13.42 -15.91
C PRO A 227 -9.14 14.21 -15.12
N MET A 228 -7.93 14.30 -15.69
CA MET A 228 -6.86 15.11 -15.11
C MET A 228 -7.10 16.59 -15.31
N GLN A 229 -7.33 17.33 -14.24
CA GLN A 229 -7.56 18.79 -14.23
C GLN A 229 -6.37 19.56 -13.68
N GLY A 230 -6.18 20.81 -14.15
CA GLY A 230 -5.12 21.69 -13.65
C GLY A 230 -5.22 21.89 -12.13
N TYR A 231 -4.10 21.72 -11.43
CA TYR A 231 -4.03 21.90 -9.99
C TYR A 231 -3.41 23.26 -9.64
N ALA A 232 -4.28 24.22 -9.33
CA ALA A 232 -3.93 25.61 -9.12
C ALA A 232 -3.25 25.87 -7.77
N SER A 233 -2.46 26.97 -7.74
CA SER A 233 -1.87 27.55 -6.53
C SER A 233 -0.93 26.63 -5.71
N GLN A 234 -0.45 25.54 -6.33
CA GLN A 234 0.43 24.59 -5.67
C GLN A 234 1.89 25.03 -5.71
N ARG A 235 2.58 24.83 -4.61
CA ARG A 235 4.03 25.02 -4.53
C ARG A 235 4.73 23.82 -5.16
N VAL A 236 5.51 24.06 -6.22
CA VAL A 236 6.28 23.06 -6.95
C VAL A 236 7.74 23.48 -6.98
N LEU A 237 8.65 22.53 -6.77
CA LEU A 237 10.08 22.77 -6.76
C LEU A 237 10.65 22.57 -8.15
N ILE A 238 11.49 23.52 -8.61
CA ILE A 238 12.35 23.29 -9.79
C ILE A 238 13.69 22.77 -9.34
N GLN A 239 14.12 21.66 -9.90
CA GLN A 239 15.38 21.01 -9.65
C GLN A 239 16.25 20.97 -10.91
N ARG A 240 17.56 20.98 -10.73
CA ARG A 240 18.56 20.88 -11.80
C ARG A 240 19.63 19.87 -11.42
N ARG A 241 20.16 19.18 -12.43
CA ARG A 241 21.38 18.34 -12.35
C ARG A 241 22.29 18.56 -13.54
N THR A 242 23.52 18.11 -13.45
CA THR A 242 24.39 17.85 -14.61
C THR A 242 23.90 16.61 -15.37
N ALA A 243 24.47 16.26 -16.49
CA ALA A 243 24.04 15.09 -17.28
C ALA A 243 23.98 13.79 -16.42
N THR A 244 24.95 13.58 -15.55
CA THR A 244 25.11 12.36 -14.72
C THR A 244 24.97 12.61 -13.22
N GLY A 245 24.78 13.85 -12.77
CA GLY A 245 24.74 14.20 -11.35
C GLY A 245 23.37 14.02 -10.71
N THR A 246 23.30 14.34 -9.42
CA THR A 246 22.07 14.36 -8.63
C THR A 246 21.28 15.65 -8.85
N TYR A 247 19.96 15.59 -8.67
CA TYR A 247 19.10 16.75 -8.72
C TYR A 247 19.20 17.59 -7.45
N ASN A 248 19.42 18.90 -7.61
CA ASN A 248 19.41 19.89 -6.54
C ASN A 248 18.27 20.89 -6.76
N THR A 249 17.57 21.24 -5.69
CA THR A 249 16.49 22.23 -5.72
C THR A 249 17.05 23.62 -5.92
N LEU A 250 16.54 24.35 -6.90
CA LEU A 250 16.92 25.73 -7.20
C LEU A 250 16.00 26.73 -6.51
N LYS A 251 14.70 26.55 -6.65
CA LYS A 251 13.66 27.39 -6.04
C LYS A 251 12.29 26.72 -6.10
N SER A 252 11.30 27.37 -5.52
CA SER A 252 9.90 27.00 -5.66
C SER A 252 9.14 27.95 -6.57
N VAL A 253 8.13 27.43 -7.27
CA VAL A 253 7.22 28.18 -8.14
C VAL A 253 5.80 27.75 -7.83
N ARG A 254 4.83 28.65 -7.90
CA ARG A 254 3.40 28.30 -7.76
C ARG A 254 2.77 28.07 -9.13
N THR A 255 1.89 27.08 -9.20
CA THR A 255 1.06 26.85 -10.38
C THR A 255 0.03 27.98 -10.56
N ASP A 256 -0.26 28.33 -11.80
CA ASP A 256 -1.35 29.24 -12.14
C ASP A 256 -2.74 28.59 -11.94
N ARG A 257 -3.82 29.31 -12.32
CA ARG A 257 -5.21 28.83 -12.20
C ARG A 257 -5.49 27.54 -13.02
N ARG A 258 -4.68 27.26 -14.06
CA ARG A 258 -4.81 26.10 -14.93
C ARG A 258 -3.75 25.02 -14.66
N GLY A 259 -2.96 25.20 -13.59
CA GLY A 259 -1.90 24.28 -13.20
C GLY A 259 -0.57 24.46 -13.96
N TYR A 260 -0.41 25.52 -14.76
CA TYR A 260 0.83 25.75 -15.47
C TYR A 260 1.92 26.31 -14.58
N LEU A 261 3.16 25.94 -14.90
CA LEU A 261 4.42 26.36 -14.30
C LEU A 261 5.28 27.04 -15.35
N HIS A 262 5.95 28.10 -14.94
CA HIS A 262 6.88 28.82 -15.80
C HIS A 262 7.98 29.47 -14.95
N THR A 263 9.24 29.31 -15.36
CA THR A 263 10.35 30.02 -14.73
C THR A 263 11.56 30.14 -15.67
N GLY A 264 12.31 31.22 -15.52
CA GLY A 264 13.59 31.43 -16.18
C GLY A 264 14.76 31.04 -15.27
N ILE A 265 15.77 30.39 -15.83
CA ILE A 265 17.02 29.96 -15.16
C ILE A 265 18.19 30.29 -16.10
N LYS A 266 19.25 30.91 -15.55
CA LYS A 266 20.46 31.17 -16.35
C LYS A 266 21.14 29.86 -16.75
N ALA A 267 21.46 29.72 -18.04
CA ALA A 267 22.18 28.58 -18.58
C ALA A 267 23.62 28.55 -18.10
N LEU A 268 24.02 27.42 -17.53
CA LEU A 268 25.41 27.12 -17.18
C LEU A 268 26.03 26.26 -18.27
N SER A 269 27.34 26.38 -18.45
CA SER A 269 28.10 25.59 -19.44
C SER A 269 27.83 24.09 -19.31
N GLY A 270 27.76 23.42 -20.46
CA GLY A 270 27.50 21.98 -20.60
C GLY A 270 26.02 21.62 -20.53
N THR A 271 25.74 20.32 -20.45
CA THR A 271 24.35 19.81 -20.37
C THR A 271 23.80 19.92 -18.97
N ARG A 272 22.61 20.48 -18.85
CA ARG A 272 21.86 20.59 -17.60
C ARG A 272 20.46 20.05 -17.80
N CYS A 273 20.03 19.15 -16.92
CA CYS A 273 18.68 18.58 -16.92
C CYS A 273 17.84 19.22 -15.81
N TYR A 274 16.62 19.55 -16.14
CA TYR A 274 15.65 20.20 -15.27
C TYR A 274 14.48 19.28 -15.05
N ARG A 275 13.90 19.29 -13.83
CA ARG A 275 12.64 18.65 -13.53
C ARG A 275 11.83 19.47 -12.52
N TRP A 276 10.54 19.28 -12.55
CA TRP A 276 9.64 19.75 -11.53
C TRP A 276 9.40 18.66 -10.50
N VAL A 277 9.23 19.05 -9.24
CA VAL A 277 8.87 18.15 -8.14
C VAL A 277 7.70 18.78 -7.37
N PHE A 278 6.58 18.10 -7.37
CA PHE A 278 5.44 18.42 -6.52
C PHE A 278 5.51 17.53 -5.28
N PRO A 279 5.75 18.10 -4.08
CA PRO A 279 5.66 17.35 -2.83
C PRO A 279 4.21 16.91 -2.61
N GLU A 280 4.02 15.72 -2.08
CA GLU A 280 2.68 15.27 -1.70
C GLU A 280 2.05 16.19 -0.65
N ASN A 281 0.72 16.15 -0.59
CA ASN A 281 -0.05 16.71 0.51
C ASN A 281 -1.14 15.74 0.94
N THR A 282 -1.94 16.08 1.93
CA THR A 282 -2.97 15.20 2.49
C THR A 282 -4.01 14.70 1.48
N THR A 283 -4.21 15.41 0.37
CA THR A 283 -5.27 15.11 -0.61
C THR A 283 -4.76 14.73 -1.99
N THR A 284 -3.44 14.80 -2.24
CA THR A 284 -2.87 14.61 -3.57
C THR A 284 -1.48 13.98 -3.49
N GLU A 285 -1.28 12.94 -4.28
CA GLU A 285 0.00 12.24 -4.44
C GLU A 285 1.10 13.18 -4.92
N GLY A 286 2.31 13.04 -4.37
CA GLY A 286 3.50 13.73 -4.84
C GLY A 286 3.96 13.22 -6.20
N ARG A 287 4.55 14.10 -7.03
CA ARG A 287 5.02 13.70 -8.36
C ARG A 287 6.31 14.38 -8.75
N ASN A 288 7.23 13.61 -9.32
CA ASN A 288 8.37 14.11 -10.07
C ASN A 288 8.04 14.09 -11.57
N SER A 289 8.31 15.18 -12.28
CA SER A 289 8.29 15.12 -13.73
C SER A 289 9.46 14.29 -14.27
N ALA A 290 9.41 13.87 -15.51
CA ALA A 290 10.59 13.46 -16.26
C ALA A 290 11.68 14.55 -16.20
N GLY A 291 12.91 14.20 -16.56
CA GLY A 291 13.96 15.19 -16.73
C GLY A 291 13.96 15.71 -18.19
N ASP A 292 14.14 17.02 -18.37
CA ASP A 292 14.38 17.62 -19.67
C ASP A 292 15.72 18.34 -19.70
N CYS A 293 16.58 18.02 -20.68
CA CYS A 293 17.98 18.39 -20.68
C CYS A 293 18.28 19.39 -21.80
N VAL A 294 18.95 20.50 -21.44
CA VAL A 294 19.38 21.54 -22.36
C VAL A 294 20.90 21.61 -22.39
N ARG A 295 21.48 21.64 -23.61
CA ARG A 295 22.91 21.85 -23.82
C ARG A 295 23.19 23.34 -23.99
N ALA A 296 24.07 23.87 -23.11
CA ALA A 296 24.56 25.24 -23.22
C ALA A 296 26.01 25.27 -23.77
N ARG A 297 26.25 26.13 -24.72
CA ARG A 297 27.54 26.33 -25.44
C ARG A 297 27.77 27.78 -25.82
#